data_eb45ec256193edc819c6e4a9d7218ee6
#
_entry.id   eb45ec256193edc819c6e4a9d7218ee6
#
_cell.length_a   1.000
_cell.length_b   1.000
_cell.length_c   1.000
_cell.angle_alpha   90.00
_cell.angle_beta   90.00
_cell.angle_gamma   90.00
#
_symmetry.space_group_name_H-M   'P 1'
#
loop_
_entity.id
_entity.type
_entity.pdbx_description
1 polymer ?
#
loop_
_entity_poly.entity_id
_entity_poly.type
_entity_poly.pdbx_seq_one_letter_code
_entity_poly.pdbx_strand_id
1 'polypeptide(L)'
;MAQRVLITAAASGIGLAIARRFVADGHQVHICDVNPQAVEAARATLPGARGSVTDVGQPKQVEALFAEALGWMGGIDVLINNHGIAGPRGFIEDLDYDEWDHCIRVNLSGMFYTIKNAVPHMKKQRSGCIINLSTSSARTMLPKRAAYVAGKVGVLGLTKNCARELGPWNIRCNTVLPGFMNNARGRGVLAKVAADKGIPAAQLEQEALQYVSMRTWIEMDEIADLCAFLASDQAKHISGQEIAVDGNAEWEE
;
A
#
# COMPACT_ATOMS: atom_id res chain seq x y z
N MET A 1 11.22 21.17 4.11
CA MET A 1 10.27 21.41 5.23
C MET A 1 9.69 20.08 5.69
N ALA A 2 9.36 19.94 6.99
CA ALA A 2 8.70 18.75 7.49
C ALA A 2 7.31 18.61 6.85
N GLN A 3 6.99 17.44 6.30
CA GLN A 3 5.69 17.12 5.71
C GLN A 3 4.78 16.44 6.73
N ARG A 4 3.47 16.54 6.52
CA ARG A 4 2.41 15.90 7.31
C ARG A 4 1.95 14.67 6.53
N VAL A 5 2.24 13.48 7.06
CA VAL A 5 2.13 12.21 6.36
C VAL A 5 1.10 11.31 7.04
N LEU A 6 0.09 10.87 6.32
CA LEU A 6 -0.86 9.84 6.75
C LEU A 6 -0.59 8.53 6.02
N ILE A 7 -0.38 7.45 6.78
CA ILE A 7 -0.05 6.12 6.22
C ILE A 7 -1.03 5.08 6.74
N THR A 8 -1.70 4.36 5.85
CA THR A 8 -2.66 3.33 6.21
C THR A 8 -2.03 1.95 6.32
N ALA A 9 -2.58 1.07 7.18
CA ALA A 9 -2.05 -0.27 7.49
C ALA A 9 -0.55 -0.23 7.83
N ALA A 10 -0.16 0.72 8.70
CA ALA A 10 1.23 1.05 8.94
C ALA A 10 1.75 0.57 10.31
N ALA A 11 1.04 -0.32 10.97
CA ALA A 11 1.48 -0.91 12.24
C ALA A 11 2.44 -2.11 12.05
N SER A 12 2.64 -2.57 10.81
CA SER A 12 3.54 -3.68 10.50
C SER A 12 4.03 -3.63 9.04
N GLY A 13 4.97 -4.52 8.70
CA GLY A 13 5.39 -4.76 7.32
C GLY A 13 5.84 -3.51 6.57
N ILE A 14 5.45 -3.40 5.30
CA ILE A 14 5.83 -2.30 4.40
C ILE A 14 5.39 -0.95 4.98
N GLY A 15 4.15 -0.86 5.49
CA GLY A 15 3.64 0.39 6.06
C GLY A 15 4.46 0.90 7.24
N LEU A 16 4.93 0.00 8.12
CA LEU A 16 5.78 0.36 9.24
C LEU A 16 7.19 0.79 8.77
N ALA A 17 7.75 0.13 7.75
CA ALA A 17 9.02 0.55 7.15
C ALA A 17 8.91 1.96 6.56
N ILE A 18 7.83 2.24 5.82
CA ILE A 18 7.54 3.58 5.31
C ILE A 18 7.41 4.59 6.47
N ALA A 19 6.66 4.26 7.51
CA ALA A 19 6.48 5.16 8.66
C ALA A 19 7.81 5.48 9.36
N ARG A 20 8.68 4.47 9.56
CA ARG A 20 10.03 4.65 10.11
C ARG A 20 10.89 5.58 9.27
N ARG A 21 10.86 5.41 7.95
CA ARG A 21 11.59 6.26 7.02
C ARG A 21 11.15 7.72 7.12
N PHE A 22 9.86 7.99 7.07
CA PHE A 22 9.35 9.35 7.17
C PHE A 22 9.60 10.00 8.54
N VAL A 23 9.52 9.22 9.64
CA VAL A 23 9.89 9.71 10.98
C VAL A 23 11.38 10.03 11.05
N ALA A 24 12.26 9.17 10.51
CA ALA A 24 13.70 9.39 10.47
C ALA A 24 14.09 10.62 9.63
N ASP A 25 13.33 10.91 8.56
CA ASP A 25 13.50 12.11 7.73
C ASP A 25 12.93 13.39 8.39
N GLY A 26 12.39 13.30 9.62
CA GLY A 26 11.89 14.43 10.42
C GLY A 26 10.49 14.90 10.04
N HIS A 27 9.69 14.04 9.41
CA HIS A 27 8.29 14.34 9.05
C HIS A 27 7.32 14.05 10.19
N GLN A 28 6.17 14.72 10.19
CA GLN A 28 5.07 14.46 11.11
C GLN A 28 4.21 13.31 10.57
N VAL A 29 4.19 12.16 11.26
CA VAL A 29 3.58 10.93 10.78
C VAL A 29 2.38 10.52 11.62
N HIS A 30 1.24 10.28 10.97
CA HIS A 30 0.08 9.61 11.54
C HIS A 30 -0.12 8.27 10.85
N ILE A 31 -0.14 7.19 11.62
CA ILE A 31 -0.40 5.84 11.10
C ILE A 31 -1.82 5.40 11.42
N CYS A 32 -2.37 4.46 10.65
CA CYS A 32 -3.53 3.69 11.11
C CYS A 32 -3.40 2.21 10.76
N ASP A 33 -4.08 1.38 11.52
CA ASP A 33 -4.20 -0.05 11.29
C ASP A 33 -5.48 -0.57 11.94
N VAL A 34 -5.95 -1.75 11.52
CA VAL A 34 -7.14 -2.40 12.11
C VAL A 34 -6.82 -3.08 13.43
N ASN A 35 -5.57 -3.41 13.71
CA ASN A 35 -5.13 -4.11 14.91
C ASN A 35 -4.66 -3.12 16.00
N PRO A 36 -5.41 -2.98 17.11
CA PRO A 36 -5.07 -2.01 18.16
C PRO A 36 -3.75 -2.30 18.86
N GLN A 37 -3.41 -3.57 19.09
CA GLN A 37 -2.15 -3.94 19.73
C GLN A 37 -0.95 -3.63 18.82
N ALA A 38 -1.10 -3.85 17.50
CA ALA A 38 -0.07 -3.50 16.54
C ALA A 38 0.12 -1.99 16.44
N VAL A 39 -0.96 -1.19 16.46
CA VAL A 39 -0.87 0.27 16.47
C VAL A 39 -0.08 0.77 17.67
N GLU A 40 -0.37 0.27 18.87
CA GLU A 40 0.36 0.67 20.07
C GLU A 40 1.83 0.25 20.04
N ALA A 41 2.12 -0.98 19.63
CA ALA A 41 3.49 -1.46 19.46
C ALA A 41 4.27 -0.64 18.42
N ALA A 42 3.66 -0.29 17.30
CA ALA A 42 4.29 0.55 16.27
C ALA A 42 4.59 1.96 16.79
N ARG A 43 3.64 2.59 17.48
CA ARG A 43 3.83 3.91 18.09
C ARG A 43 5.01 3.95 19.06
N ALA A 44 5.20 2.90 19.84
CA ALA A 44 6.34 2.81 20.76
C ALA A 44 7.70 2.83 20.04
N THR A 45 7.74 2.47 18.75
CA THR A 45 8.96 2.47 17.92
C THR A 45 9.08 3.66 16.97
N LEU A 46 8.10 4.57 16.95
CA LEU A 46 8.01 5.71 16.04
C LEU A 46 7.98 7.03 16.84
N PRO A 47 9.13 7.61 17.19
CA PRO A 47 9.19 8.82 18.00
C PRO A 47 8.37 9.96 17.39
N GLY A 48 7.44 10.53 18.17
CA GLY A 48 6.60 11.65 17.76
C GLY A 48 5.44 11.31 16.81
N ALA A 49 5.32 10.07 16.34
CA ALA A 49 4.19 9.66 15.52
C ALA A 49 2.92 9.44 16.36
N ARG A 50 1.76 9.63 15.73
CA ARG A 50 0.45 9.22 16.28
C ARG A 50 -0.15 8.07 15.50
N GLY A 51 -1.16 7.41 16.07
CA GLY A 51 -1.80 6.28 15.42
C GLY A 51 -3.23 6.07 15.88
N SER A 52 -4.08 5.70 14.93
CA SER A 52 -5.50 5.40 15.13
C SER A 52 -5.81 3.96 14.78
N VAL A 53 -6.76 3.35 15.49
CA VAL A 53 -7.32 2.05 15.10
C VAL A 53 -8.43 2.31 14.08
N THR A 54 -8.26 1.79 12.85
CA THR A 54 -9.17 2.10 11.74
C THR A 54 -9.29 0.93 10.77
N ASP A 55 -10.52 0.48 10.53
CA ASP A 55 -10.84 -0.33 9.36
C ASP A 55 -11.13 0.59 8.18
N VAL A 56 -10.21 0.63 7.21
CA VAL A 56 -10.34 1.47 6.01
C VAL A 56 -11.46 1.02 5.06
N GLY A 57 -11.99 -0.19 5.23
CA GLY A 57 -13.20 -0.67 4.55
C GLY A 57 -14.49 -0.02 5.09
N GLN A 58 -14.41 0.77 6.15
CA GLN A 58 -15.54 1.43 6.81
C GLN A 58 -15.48 2.95 6.63
N PRO A 59 -16.31 3.56 5.76
CA PRO A 59 -16.23 4.99 5.45
C PRO A 59 -16.26 5.90 6.68
N LYS A 60 -17.12 5.60 7.68
CA LYS A 60 -17.22 6.38 8.91
C LYS A 60 -15.95 6.33 9.77
N GLN A 61 -15.25 5.19 9.79
CA GLN A 61 -13.98 5.09 10.50
C GLN A 61 -12.88 5.87 9.77
N VAL A 62 -12.91 5.90 8.43
CA VAL A 62 -12.01 6.73 7.64
C VAL A 62 -12.26 8.21 7.90
N GLU A 63 -13.51 8.66 7.95
CA GLU A 63 -13.86 10.05 8.31
C GLU A 63 -13.32 10.42 9.70
N ALA A 64 -13.47 9.55 10.70
CA ALA A 64 -12.94 9.75 12.04
C ALA A 64 -11.39 9.82 12.06
N LEU A 65 -10.73 8.93 11.32
CA LEU A 65 -9.27 8.94 11.13
C LEU A 65 -8.79 10.30 10.61
N PHE A 66 -9.46 10.82 9.57
CA PHE A 66 -9.09 12.11 8.98
C PHE A 66 -9.36 13.27 9.91
N ALA A 67 -10.46 13.26 10.69
CA ALA A 67 -10.74 14.27 11.70
C ALA A 67 -9.64 14.30 12.78
N GLU A 68 -9.20 13.14 13.27
CA GLU A 68 -8.13 13.02 14.26
C GLU A 68 -6.77 13.48 13.68
N ALA A 69 -6.39 12.97 12.52
CA ALA A 69 -5.13 13.29 11.87
C ALA A 69 -5.02 14.79 11.54
N LEU A 70 -6.06 15.38 10.97
CA LEU A 70 -6.13 16.82 10.66
C LEU A 70 -6.14 17.69 11.90
N GLY A 71 -6.86 17.29 12.94
CA GLY A 71 -6.88 18.00 14.22
C GLY A 71 -5.49 18.10 14.86
N TRP A 72 -4.64 17.10 14.64
CA TRP A 72 -3.27 17.10 15.15
C TRP A 72 -2.27 17.75 14.19
N MET A 73 -2.30 17.38 12.90
CA MET A 73 -1.31 17.84 11.91
C MET A 73 -1.65 19.20 11.29
N GLY A 74 -2.90 19.64 11.34
CA GLY A 74 -3.37 20.86 10.71
C GLY A 74 -3.49 20.78 9.17
N GLY A 75 -3.21 19.61 8.57
CA GLY A 75 -3.30 19.35 7.13
C GLY A 75 -2.66 18.01 6.78
N ILE A 76 -2.67 17.66 5.49
CA ILE A 76 -2.04 16.43 4.97
C ILE A 76 -1.31 16.79 3.69
N ASP A 77 0.02 16.59 3.67
CA ASP A 77 0.88 16.82 2.50
C ASP A 77 1.06 15.53 1.71
N VAL A 78 1.14 14.39 2.42
CA VAL A 78 1.34 13.07 1.81
C VAL A 78 0.33 12.08 2.37
N LEU A 79 -0.39 11.41 1.48
CA LEU A 79 -1.24 10.25 1.79
C LEU A 79 -0.63 9.00 1.18
N ILE A 80 -0.32 8.00 2.03
CA ILE A 80 0.19 6.71 1.57
C ILE A 80 -0.85 5.62 1.89
N ASN A 81 -1.51 5.14 0.87
CA ASN A 81 -2.48 4.07 0.93
C ASN A 81 -1.76 2.72 0.78
N ASN A 82 -1.32 2.14 1.89
CA ASN A 82 -0.60 0.87 1.93
C ASN A 82 -1.52 -0.33 2.25
N HIS A 83 -2.74 -0.11 2.67
CA HIS A 83 -3.64 -1.17 3.08
C HIS A 83 -3.99 -2.17 1.97
N GLY A 84 -4.26 -3.41 2.39
CA GLY A 84 -4.73 -4.46 1.52
C GLY A 84 -4.72 -5.83 2.20
N ILE A 85 -5.72 -6.63 1.84
CA ILE A 85 -5.85 -8.02 2.28
C ILE A 85 -5.66 -8.97 1.11
N ALA A 86 -5.30 -10.21 1.42
CA ALA A 86 -5.10 -11.25 0.41
C ALA A 86 -6.39 -11.62 -0.33
N GLY A 87 -7.54 -11.51 0.34
CA GLY A 87 -8.81 -12.02 -0.17
C GLY A 87 -8.85 -13.54 -0.32
N PRO A 88 -9.96 -14.07 -0.87
CA PRO A 88 -10.15 -15.49 -1.08
C PRO A 88 -9.17 -16.06 -2.12
N ARG A 89 -8.90 -17.36 -2.01
CA ARG A 89 -8.06 -18.11 -2.94
C ARG A 89 -8.81 -19.32 -3.47
N GLY A 90 -9.14 -19.32 -4.74
CA GLY A 90 -9.87 -20.38 -5.43
C GLY A 90 -10.01 -20.09 -6.91
N PHE A 91 -10.53 -21.03 -7.69
CA PHE A 91 -11.01 -20.76 -9.04
C PHE A 91 -12.20 -19.81 -8.96
N ILE A 92 -12.48 -19.10 -10.05
CA ILE A 92 -13.47 -18.01 -10.03
C ILE A 92 -14.88 -18.50 -9.67
N GLU A 93 -15.25 -19.70 -10.08
CA GLU A 93 -16.51 -20.35 -9.80
C GLU A 93 -16.69 -20.79 -8.33
N ASP A 94 -15.57 -20.92 -7.58
CA ASP A 94 -15.57 -21.37 -6.19
C ASP A 94 -15.50 -20.21 -5.18
N LEU A 95 -15.39 -18.96 -5.66
CA LEU A 95 -15.23 -17.82 -4.75
C LEU A 95 -16.55 -17.43 -4.10
N ASP A 96 -16.50 -17.25 -2.78
CA ASP A 96 -17.62 -16.73 -2.00
C ASP A 96 -17.85 -15.23 -2.29
N TYR A 97 -19.13 -14.82 -2.41
CA TYR A 97 -19.48 -13.44 -2.73
C TYR A 97 -19.11 -12.45 -1.62
N ASP A 98 -19.33 -12.82 -0.36
CA ASP A 98 -19.03 -11.91 0.77
C ASP A 98 -17.52 -11.72 0.94
N GLU A 99 -16.72 -12.77 0.74
CA GLU A 99 -15.26 -12.69 0.74
C GLU A 99 -14.73 -11.86 -0.43
N TRP A 100 -15.34 -12.00 -1.61
CA TRP A 100 -15.06 -11.15 -2.76
C TRP A 100 -15.33 -9.69 -2.43
N ASP A 101 -16.55 -9.37 -1.98
CA ASP A 101 -16.96 -8.01 -1.66
C ASP A 101 -16.10 -7.40 -0.56
N HIS A 102 -15.76 -8.17 0.47
CA HIS A 102 -14.83 -7.73 1.52
C HIS A 102 -13.45 -7.39 0.95
N CYS A 103 -12.93 -8.22 0.04
CA CYS A 103 -11.64 -7.99 -0.59
C CYS A 103 -11.64 -6.70 -1.43
N ILE A 104 -12.65 -6.49 -2.27
CA ILE A 104 -12.81 -5.26 -3.07
C ILE A 104 -13.00 -4.04 -2.17
N ARG A 105 -13.81 -4.16 -1.12
CA ARG A 105 -14.07 -3.07 -0.17
C ARG A 105 -12.80 -2.60 0.52
N VAL A 106 -11.96 -3.51 0.97
CA VAL A 106 -10.68 -3.13 1.60
C VAL A 106 -9.67 -2.65 0.55
N ASN A 107 -9.44 -3.43 -0.53
CA ASN A 107 -8.30 -3.18 -1.43
C ASN A 107 -8.53 -2.01 -2.40
N LEU A 108 -9.79 -1.71 -2.76
CA LEU A 108 -10.11 -0.66 -3.73
C LEU A 108 -10.96 0.45 -3.12
N SER A 109 -12.12 0.11 -2.53
CA SER A 109 -13.01 1.13 -1.98
C SER A 109 -12.37 1.89 -0.81
N GLY A 110 -11.57 1.22 0.02
CA GLY A 110 -10.82 1.85 1.11
C GLY A 110 -9.86 2.92 0.59
N MET A 111 -9.18 2.69 -0.55
CA MET A 111 -8.31 3.70 -1.16
C MET A 111 -9.11 4.90 -1.68
N PHE A 112 -10.27 4.66 -2.27
CA PHE A 112 -11.19 5.73 -2.64
C PHE A 112 -11.64 6.53 -1.41
N TYR A 113 -11.99 5.89 -0.30
CA TYR A 113 -12.44 6.59 0.91
C TYR A 113 -11.36 7.49 1.50
N THR A 114 -10.13 7.01 1.56
CA THR A 114 -8.99 7.81 2.07
C THR A 114 -8.67 8.98 1.13
N ILE A 115 -8.62 8.75 -0.19
CA ILE A 115 -8.40 9.81 -1.19
C ILE A 115 -9.50 10.87 -1.11
N LYS A 116 -10.77 10.45 -1.05
CA LYS A 116 -11.93 11.36 -0.93
C LYS A 116 -11.80 12.30 0.26
N ASN A 117 -11.31 11.81 1.40
CA ASN A 117 -11.14 12.62 2.61
C ASN A 117 -9.88 13.50 2.57
N ALA A 118 -8.81 13.09 1.90
CA ALA A 118 -7.58 13.89 1.77
C ALA A 118 -7.72 15.05 0.78
N VAL A 119 -8.36 14.81 -0.35
CA VAL A 119 -8.40 15.73 -1.51
C VAL A 119 -8.91 17.14 -1.19
N PRO A 120 -9.99 17.36 -0.41
CA PRO A 120 -10.44 18.70 -0.08
C PRO A 120 -9.36 19.55 0.62
N HIS A 121 -8.57 18.94 1.50
CA HIS A 121 -7.49 19.60 2.24
C HIS A 121 -6.30 19.88 1.33
N MET A 122 -5.88 18.93 0.51
CA MET A 122 -4.82 19.12 -0.48
C MET A 122 -5.17 20.16 -1.52
N LYS A 123 -6.44 20.22 -1.98
CA LYS A 123 -6.92 21.28 -2.90
C LYS A 123 -6.84 22.66 -2.26
N LYS A 124 -7.23 22.80 -0.99
CA LYS A 124 -7.11 24.07 -0.25
C LYS A 124 -5.64 24.51 -0.11
N GLN A 125 -4.73 23.55 0.09
CA GLN A 125 -3.29 23.79 0.16
C GLN A 125 -2.67 24.08 -1.21
N ARG A 126 -3.33 23.69 -2.33
CA ARG A 126 -2.80 23.65 -3.69
C ARG A 126 -1.50 22.85 -3.79
N SER A 127 -1.42 21.79 -3.01
CA SER A 127 -0.27 20.89 -2.95
C SER A 127 -0.68 19.56 -2.31
N GLY A 128 -0.11 18.46 -2.80
CA GLY A 128 -0.31 17.14 -2.20
C GLY A 128 0.39 16.02 -2.98
N CYS A 129 0.64 14.93 -2.29
CA CYS A 129 1.17 13.70 -2.88
C CYS A 129 0.37 12.51 -2.38
N ILE A 130 -0.18 11.73 -3.31
CA ILE A 130 -0.92 10.49 -3.02
C ILE A 130 -0.09 9.33 -3.60
N ILE A 131 0.20 8.35 -2.77
CA ILE A 131 0.93 7.13 -3.16
C ILE A 131 0.06 5.94 -2.81
N ASN A 132 -0.36 5.16 -3.81
CA ASN A 132 -1.18 3.98 -3.64
C ASN A 132 -0.33 2.72 -3.82
N LEU A 133 -0.31 1.82 -2.83
CA LEU A 133 0.37 0.54 -2.94
C LEU A 133 -0.54 -0.47 -3.67
N SER A 134 -0.12 -0.87 -4.87
CA SER A 134 -0.71 -2.00 -5.59
C SER A 134 0.17 -3.25 -5.41
N THR A 135 0.57 -3.92 -6.48
CA THR A 135 1.39 -5.13 -6.48
C THR A 135 1.88 -5.43 -7.91
N SER A 136 3.03 -6.09 -8.06
CA SER A 136 3.46 -6.64 -9.36
C SER A 136 2.42 -7.63 -9.92
N SER A 137 1.66 -8.33 -9.06
CA SER A 137 0.57 -9.22 -9.49
C SER A 137 -0.54 -8.51 -10.27
N ALA A 138 -0.63 -7.18 -10.23
CA ALA A 138 -1.54 -6.40 -11.09
C ALA A 138 -1.09 -6.39 -12.56
N ARG A 139 0.17 -6.74 -12.85
CA ARG A 139 0.73 -6.91 -14.20
C ARG A 139 0.79 -8.37 -14.61
N THR A 140 1.23 -9.25 -13.71
CA THR A 140 1.47 -10.67 -14.00
C THR A 140 0.23 -11.56 -13.90
N MET A 141 -0.88 -11.05 -13.32
CA MET A 141 -2.16 -11.77 -13.19
C MET A 141 -2.04 -13.11 -12.47
N LEU A 142 -2.05 -13.09 -11.15
CA LEU A 142 -1.84 -14.28 -10.33
C LEU A 142 -3.07 -15.21 -10.32
N PRO A 143 -2.97 -16.48 -10.77
CA PRO A 143 -4.08 -17.43 -10.78
C PRO A 143 -4.68 -17.66 -9.39
N LYS A 144 -5.97 -17.95 -9.31
CA LYS A 144 -6.74 -18.21 -8.08
C LYS A 144 -6.76 -17.04 -7.08
N ARG A 145 -6.57 -15.81 -7.58
CA ARG A 145 -6.53 -14.57 -6.78
C ARG A 145 -7.40 -13.47 -7.39
N ALA A 146 -8.51 -13.84 -8.02
CA ALA A 146 -9.33 -12.93 -8.83
C ALA A 146 -9.75 -11.65 -8.06
N ALA A 147 -10.30 -11.77 -6.84
CA ALA A 147 -10.72 -10.61 -6.05
C ALA A 147 -9.54 -9.67 -5.71
N TYR A 148 -8.39 -10.25 -5.32
CA TYR A 148 -7.19 -9.48 -5.02
C TYR A 148 -6.66 -8.74 -6.24
N VAL A 149 -6.50 -9.46 -7.37
CA VAL A 149 -6.00 -8.90 -8.62
C VAL A 149 -6.94 -7.82 -9.14
N ALA A 150 -8.26 -8.08 -9.18
CA ALA A 150 -9.25 -7.11 -9.60
C ALA A 150 -9.19 -5.82 -8.76
N GLY A 151 -9.13 -5.94 -7.42
CA GLY A 151 -8.98 -4.79 -6.54
C GLY A 151 -7.69 -4.01 -6.80
N LYS A 152 -6.56 -4.71 -6.94
CA LYS A 152 -5.25 -4.07 -7.14
C LYS A 152 -5.05 -3.50 -8.55
N VAL A 153 -5.65 -4.09 -9.59
CA VAL A 153 -5.73 -3.47 -10.94
C VAL A 153 -6.65 -2.24 -10.91
N GLY A 154 -7.78 -2.30 -10.19
CA GLY A 154 -8.66 -1.15 -9.99
C GLY A 154 -7.94 0.07 -9.39
N VAL A 155 -6.96 -0.17 -8.50
CA VAL A 155 -6.11 0.90 -7.93
C VAL A 155 -5.31 1.63 -9.01
N LEU A 156 -4.83 0.95 -10.05
CA LEU A 156 -4.09 1.57 -11.16
C LEU A 156 -4.99 2.58 -11.90
N GLY A 157 -6.22 2.15 -12.23
CA GLY A 157 -7.22 3.02 -12.86
C GLY A 157 -7.58 4.21 -11.99
N LEU A 158 -7.87 3.98 -10.70
CA LEU A 158 -8.15 5.04 -9.73
C LEU A 158 -7.01 6.06 -9.64
N THR A 159 -5.77 5.59 -9.58
CA THR A 159 -4.58 6.45 -9.51
C THR A 159 -4.45 7.35 -10.75
N LYS A 160 -4.58 6.79 -11.96
CA LYS A 160 -4.49 7.54 -13.22
C LYS A 160 -5.59 8.59 -13.33
N ASN A 161 -6.82 8.23 -12.94
CA ASN A 161 -7.92 9.17 -12.93
C ASN A 161 -7.69 10.32 -11.92
N CYS A 162 -7.29 9.98 -10.69
CA CYS A 162 -6.94 10.99 -9.67
C CYS A 162 -5.79 11.91 -10.14
N ALA A 163 -4.74 11.36 -10.74
CA ALA A 163 -3.63 12.17 -11.26
C ALA A 163 -4.11 13.22 -12.29
N ARG A 164 -5.04 12.83 -13.18
CA ARG A 164 -5.62 13.73 -14.18
C ARG A 164 -6.53 14.79 -13.57
N GLU A 165 -7.42 14.39 -12.65
CA GLU A 165 -8.36 15.30 -12.00
C GLU A 165 -7.69 16.31 -11.05
N LEU A 166 -6.63 15.86 -10.35
CA LEU A 166 -6.02 16.62 -9.27
C LEU A 166 -4.81 17.43 -9.71
N GLY A 167 -4.26 17.17 -10.89
CA GLY A 167 -3.12 17.89 -11.47
C GLY A 167 -3.27 19.41 -11.48
N PRO A 168 -4.44 20.01 -11.87
CA PRO A 168 -4.66 21.46 -11.82
C PRO A 168 -4.55 22.07 -10.41
N TRP A 169 -4.58 21.23 -9.37
CA TRP A 169 -4.42 21.63 -7.97
C TRP A 169 -3.00 21.37 -7.43
N ASN A 170 -2.06 21.03 -8.32
CA ASN A 170 -0.70 20.64 -7.94
C ASN A 170 -0.66 19.45 -6.96
N ILE A 171 -1.56 18.48 -7.16
CA ILE A 171 -1.61 17.25 -6.39
C ILE A 171 -1.18 16.11 -7.31
N ARG A 172 -0.16 15.35 -6.90
CA ARG A 172 0.35 14.20 -7.63
C ARG A 172 -0.25 12.91 -7.07
N CYS A 173 -0.48 11.94 -7.95
CA CYS A 173 -0.99 10.64 -7.55
C CYS A 173 -0.24 9.55 -8.33
N ASN A 174 0.44 8.64 -7.63
CA ASN A 174 1.22 7.55 -8.23
C ASN A 174 0.91 6.22 -7.57
N THR A 175 1.21 5.13 -8.27
CA THR A 175 1.12 3.76 -7.74
C THR A 175 2.51 3.16 -7.63
N VAL A 176 2.78 2.52 -6.49
CA VAL A 176 3.96 1.66 -6.28
C VAL A 176 3.51 0.21 -6.34
N LEU A 177 4.26 -0.63 -7.05
CA LEU A 177 3.99 -2.05 -7.23
C LEU A 177 5.12 -2.87 -6.60
N PRO A 178 4.98 -3.28 -5.32
CA PRO A 178 5.92 -4.19 -4.68
C PRO A 178 5.90 -5.58 -5.34
N GLY A 179 7.07 -6.21 -5.46
CA GLY A 179 7.25 -7.57 -5.95
C GLY A 179 7.23 -8.62 -4.83
N PHE A 180 8.16 -9.58 -4.92
CA PHE A 180 8.35 -10.62 -3.90
C PHE A 180 8.98 -10.02 -2.64
N MET A 181 8.13 -9.74 -1.65
CA MET A 181 8.55 -9.06 -0.42
C MET A 181 9.19 -10.00 0.59
N ASN A 182 10.40 -9.68 1.05
CA ASN A 182 11.09 -10.38 2.13
C ASN A 182 10.50 -10.02 3.50
N ASN A 183 9.32 -10.55 3.79
CA ASN A 183 8.65 -10.36 5.07
C ASN A 183 7.94 -11.64 5.52
N ALA A 184 7.46 -11.66 6.76
CA ALA A 184 6.79 -12.82 7.33
C ALA A 184 5.58 -13.29 6.51
N ARG A 185 4.82 -12.36 5.91
CA ARG A 185 3.68 -12.66 5.04
C ARG A 185 4.13 -13.34 3.74
N GLY A 186 5.12 -12.78 3.05
CA GLY A 186 5.65 -13.36 1.80
C GLY A 186 6.25 -14.75 2.02
N ARG A 187 7.08 -14.87 3.05
CA ARG A 187 7.67 -16.17 3.46
C ARG A 187 6.61 -17.18 3.87
N GLY A 188 5.59 -16.75 4.63
CA GLY A 188 4.48 -17.62 5.05
C GLY A 188 3.62 -18.11 3.88
N VAL A 189 3.34 -17.28 2.89
CA VAL A 189 2.63 -17.70 1.66
C VAL A 189 3.44 -18.74 0.89
N LEU A 190 4.75 -18.50 0.72
CA LEU A 190 5.64 -19.44 0.04
C LEU A 190 5.71 -20.80 0.77
N ALA A 191 5.87 -20.78 2.10
CA ALA A 191 5.92 -21.99 2.91
C ALA A 191 4.61 -22.81 2.80
N LYS A 192 3.45 -22.13 2.80
CA LYS A 192 2.15 -22.79 2.63
C LYS A 192 2.02 -23.45 1.26
N VAL A 193 2.38 -22.74 0.20
CA VAL A 193 2.32 -23.28 -1.17
C VAL A 193 3.29 -24.47 -1.34
N ALA A 194 4.47 -24.42 -0.73
CA ALA A 194 5.43 -25.53 -0.73
C ALA A 194 4.85 -26.77 -0.03
N ALA A 195 4.22 -26.58 1.13
CA ALA A 195 3.54 -27.65 1.85
C ALA A 195 2.39 -28.26 1.03
N ASP A 196 1.55 -27.45 0.40
CA ASP A 196 0.46 -27.89 -0.47
C ASP A 196 0.97 -28.71 -1.69
N LYS A 197 2.18 -28.39 -2.19
CA LYS A 197 2.83 -29.12 -3.28
C LYS A 197 3.66 -30.32 -2.82
N GLY A 198 3.89 -30.51 -1.52
CA GLY A 198 4.74 -31.55 -0.97
C GLY A 198 6.23 -31.41 -1.32
N ILE A 199 6.72 -30.17 -1.53
CA ILE A 199 8.12 -29.88 -1.86
C ILE A 199 8.78 -29.01 -0.79
N PRO A 200 10.13 -29.01 -0.68
CA PRO A 200 10.84 -28.13 0.24
C PRO A 200 10.58 -26.64 -0.06
N ALA A 201 10.40 -25.81 0.95
CA ALA A 201 10.20 -24.36 0.78
C ALA A 201 11.36 -23.71 0.01
N ALA A 202 12.60 -24.14 0.22
CA ALA A 202 13.76 -23.64 -0.51
C ALA A 202 13.71 -23.94 -2.02
N GLN A 203 13.17 -25.08 -2.41
CA GLN A 203 12.98 -25.42 -3.82
C GLN A 203 11.93 -24.50 -4.44
N LEU A 204 10.78 -24.32 -3.77
CA LEU A 204 9.74 -23.43 -4.29
C LEU A 204 10.22 -21.97 -4.37
N GLU A 205 11.04 -21.53 -3.40
CA GLU A 205 11.67 -20.21 -3.42
C GLU A 205 12.55 -20.03 -4.67
N GLN A 206 13.38 -21.04 -4.96
CA GLN A 206 14.25 -21.03 -6.12
C GLN A 206 13.45 -21.01 -7.43
N GLU A 207 12.37 -21.81 -7.52
CA GLU A 207 11.46 -21.81 -8.66
C GLU A 207 10.76 -20.44 -8.82
N ALA A 208 10.25 -19.86 -7.72
CA ALA A 208 9.57 -18.57 -7.75
C ALA A 208 10.49 -17.42 -8.17
N LEU A 209 11.74 -17.43 -7.71
CA LEU A 209 12.71 -16.39 -8.05
C LEU A 209 13.19 -16.49 -9.51
N GLN A 210 12.95 -17.60 -10.22
CA GLN A 210 13.24 -17.67 -11.65
C GLN A 210 12.38 -16.71 -12.49
N TYR A 211 11.21 -16.33 -11.99
CA TYR A 211 10.34 -15.32 -12.61
C TYR A 211 10.72 -13.88 -12.28
N VAL A 212 11.75 -13.67 -11.48
CA VAL A 212 12.31 -12.35 -11.16
C VAL A 212 13.67 -12.23 -11.84
N SER A 213 13.85 -11.28 -12.76
CA SER A 213 15.11 -11.15 -13.53
C SER A 213 16.33 -10.98 -12.63
N MET A 214 16.19 -10.23 -11.51
CA MET A 214 17.26 -10.03 -10.53
C MET A 214 17.42 -11.19 -9.53
N ARG A 215 16.58 -12.23 -9.59
CA ARG A 215 16.65 -13.44 -8.73
C ARG A 215 16.69 -13.12 -7.24
N THR A 216 16.03 -12.07 -6.80
CA THR A 216 16.09 -11.59 -5.43
C THR A 216 14.71 -11.31 -4.83
N TRP A 217 14.64 -11.32 -3.52
CA TRP A 217 13.54 -10.75 -2.75
C TRP A 217 13.73 -9.23 -2.66
N ILE A 218 12.61 -8.52 -2.48
CA ILE A 218 12.60 -7.08 -2.26
C ILE A 218 12.47 -6.81 -0.76
N GLU A 219 13.32 -5.95 -0.24
CA GLU A 219 13.26 -5.51 1.15
C GLU A 219 12.22 -4.40 1.34
N MET A 220 11.66 -4.33 2.53
CA MET A 220 10.60 -3.34 2.83
C MET A 220 11.12 -1.89 2.75
N ASP A 221 12.39 -1.70 3.07
CA ASP A 221 13.03 -0.38 3.04
C ASP A 221 13.17 0.15 1.60
N GLU A 222 13.32 -0.71 0.58
CA GLU A 222 13.34 -0.29 -0.82
C GLU A 222 12.00 0.36 -1.25
N ILE A 223 10.88 -0.16 -0.74
CA ILE A 223 9.57 0.46 -0.94
C ILE A 223 9.46 1.78 -0.18
N ALA A 224 9.98 1.84 1.03
CA ALA A 224 9.98 3.06 1.83
C ALA A 224 10.81 4.17 1.18
N ASP A 225 11.97 3.84 0.63
CA ASP A 225 12.84 4.76 -0.10
C ASP A 225 12.17 5.34 -1.33
N LEU A 226 11.50 4.50 -2.13
CA LEU A 226 10.74 4.98 -3.28
C LEU A 226 9.58 5.88 -2.86
N CYS A 227 8.84 5.54 -1.79
CA CYS A 227 7.77 6.39 -1.27
C CYS A 227 8.31 7.77 -0.81
N ALA A 228 9.45 7.81 -0.13
CA ALA A 228 10.09 9.05 0.30
C ALA A 228 10.53 9.90 -0.91
N PHE A 229 11.14 9.28 -1.93
CA PHE A 229 11.48 9.95 -3.19
C PHE A 229 10.23 10.54 -3.87
N LEU A 230 9.16 9.73 -4.03
CA LEU A 230 7.93 10.19 -4.66
C LEU A 230 7.24 11.32 -3.88
N ALA A 231 7.38 11.37 -2.56
CA ALA A 231 6.85 12.44 -1.73
C ALA A 231 7.66 13.74 -1.82
N SER A 232 8.92 13.67 -2.26
CA SER A 232 9.85 14.79 -2.31
C SER A 232 9.64 15.71 -3.53
N ASP A 233 10.27 16.89 -3.49
CA ASP A 233 10.31 17.84 -4.62
C ASP A 233 11.12 17.31 -5.82
N GLN A 234 11.97 16.30 -5.62
CA GLN A 234 12.69 15.65 -6.72
C GLN A 234 11.74 14.93 -7.68
N ALA A 235 10.57 14.50 -7.19
CA ALA A 235 9.52 13.85 -7.98
C ALA A 235 8.39 14.80 -8.42
N LYS A 236 8.60 16.12 -8.42
CA LYS A 236 7.55 17.15 -8.62
C LYS A 236 6.74 17.03 -9.91
N HIS A 237 7.26 16.35 -10.93
CA HIS A 237 6.58 16.12 -12.19
C HIS A 237 6.27 14.63 -12.45
N ILE A 238 6.39 13.77 -11.42
CA ILE A 238 6.01 12.36 -11.51
C ILE A 238 4.58 12.23 -10.98
N SER A 239 3.61 11.99 -11.88
CA SER A 239 2.20 11.79 -11.55
C SER A 239 1.54 10.85 -12.57
N GLY A 240 0.60 10.02 -12.11
CA GLY A 240 -0.09 9.03 -12.94
C GLY A 240 0.75 7.79 -13.27
N GLN A 241 1.90 7.60 -12.61
CA GLN A 241 2.85 6.54 -12.93
C GLN A 241 2.58 5.27 -12.10
N GLU A 242 2.94 4.14 -12.70
CA GLU A 242 2.99 2.80 -12.09
C GLU A 242 4.45 2.39 -11.97
N ILE A 243 5.02 2.48 -10.78
CA ILE A 243 6.44 2.24 -10.55
C ILE A 243 6.61 0.94 -9.77
N ALA A 244 7.23 -0.06 -10.40
CA ALA A 244 7.51 -1.34 -9.77
C ALA A 244 8.84 -1.30 -8.99
N VAL A 245 8.85 -1.97 -7.84
CA VAL A 245 10.05 -2.37 -7.11
C VAL A 245 9.91 -3.88 -6.95
N ASP A 246 10.30 -4.63 -7.97
CA ASP A 246 10.01 -6.06 -8.07
C ASP A 246 11.14 -6.88 -8.70
N GLY A 247 12.29 -6.23 -9.02
CA GLY A 247 13.43 -6.89 -9.66
C GLY A 247 13.14 -7.36 -11.08
N ASN A 248 12.15 -6.74 -11.75
CA ASN A 248 11.58 -7.14 -13.02
C ASN A 248 10.97 -8.55 -12.93
N ALA A 249 9.84 -8.64 -12.20
CA ALA A 249 9.06 -9.87 -12.09
C ALA A 249 8.17 -10.06 -13.32
N GLU A 250 8.39 -11.14 -14.05
CA GLU A 250 7.63 -11.54 -15.22
C GLU A 250 7.20 -13.00 -15.07
N TRP A 251 6.03 -13.36 -15.63
CA TRP A 251 5.63 -14.75 -15.77
C TRP A 251 5.88 -15.14 -17.22
N GLU A 252 6.78 -16.11 -17.43
CA GLU A 252 6.84 -16.88 -18.65
C GLU A 252 6.15 -18.22 -18.42
N GLU A 253 5.34 -18.67 -19.37
CA GLU A 253 4.80 -20.04 -19.38
C GLU A 253 5.86 -21.05 -19.84
#